data_b8893928a0007d1f5714db411df8970b
#
_entry.id   b8893928a0007d1f5714db411df8970b
#
_cell.length_a   1.000
_cell.length_b   1.000
_cell.length_c   1.000
_cell.angle_alpha   90.00
_cell.angle_beta   90.00
_cell.angle_gamma   90.00
#
_symmetry.space_group_name_H-M   'P 1'
#
loop_
_entity.id
_entity.type
_entity.pdbx_description
1 polymer ?
#
loop_
_entity_poly.entity_id
_entity_poly.type
_entity_poly.pdbx_seq_one_letter_code
_entity_poly.pdbx_strand_id
1 'polypeptide(L)'
;MKIVLLGECMVEFFQLVENVYHQNFAGDVYNTAVYLKRAAPNLDVQFFSAVGTDLVSDQLVAAVDAEKIGTSLLLRSKTARPGLYMINTDCFGERSFVYWRDSSAAKQVMQLFAAQQKQAELLTSQWFYFSGISLAILSAADREQLFVLLAKLKAAGIKLIFDPNYRPALWQNNGNDIAQCREAFIKAYQLADIALPGLDDHKVLFEANHAEDVLAQLKTLGVPEILVKNGKEGVLLYADGQSQAISAVQVKKVVDTTAAGDSFNGGYLAARLQGANAVKSAEYAAALAGFVVQHTGAIVSRDNFAVFSQDHPLDFAGATL
;
A
#
# COMPACT_ATOMS: atom_id res chain seq x y z
N MET A 1 3.89 -1.42 -18.92
CA MET A 1 4.61 -1.96 -17.74
C MET A 1 3.61 -2.65 -16.82
N LYS A 2 4.03 -3.74 -16.14
CA LYS A 2 3.21 -4.50 -15.19
C LYS A 2 3.75 -4.34 -13.77
N ILE A 3 2.86 -4.05 -12.82
CA ILE A 3 3.17 -4.04 -11.38
C ILE A 3 2.20 -4.96 -10.65
N VAL A 4 2.72 -5.73 -9.71
CA VAL A 4 1.93 -6.59 -8.83
C VAL A 4 1.96 -6.01 -7.42
N LEU A 5 0.81 -5.93 -6.77
CA LEU A 5 0.69 -5.43 -5.39
C LEU A 5 0.14 -6.54 -4.50
N LEU A 6 0.94 -6.98 -3.52
CA LEU A 6 0.57 -8.01 -2.55
C LEU A 6 0.00 -7.39 -1.28
N GLY A 7 -1.25 -7.71 -0.95
CA GLY A 7 -1.86 -7.25 0.28
C GLY A 7 -3.25 -7.80 0.53
N GLU A 8 -3.93 -7.26 1.52
CA GLU A 8 -5.30 -7.63 1.85
C GLU A 8 -6.27 -6.54 1.40
N CYS A 9 -7.40 -6.95 0.85
CA CYS A 9 -8.59 -6.13 0.68
C CYS A 9 -9.68 -6.70 1.57
N MET A 10 -10.30 -5.86 2.38
CA MET A 10 -11.31 -6.21 3.37
C MET A 10 -12.65 -5.58 3.03
N VAL A 11 -13.70 -6.15 3.59
CA VAL A 11 -15.01 -5.51 3.65
C VAL A 11 -14.92 -4.38 4.67
N GLU A 12 -15.27 -3.17 4.27
CA GLU A 12 -15.39 -2.00 5.13
C GLU A 12 -16.86 -1.70 5.37
N PHE A 13 -17.25 -1.58 6.63
CA PHE A 13 -18.53 -0.99 7.01
C PHE A 13 -18.30 0.38 7.63
N PHE A 14 -18.87 1.38 6.99
CA PHE A 14 -18.85 2.77 7.44
C PHE A 14 -20.24 3.17 7.91
N GLN A 15 -20.36 3.66 9.15
CA GLN A 15 -21.63 4.08 9.71
C GLN A 15 -22.08 5.41 9.10
N LEU A 16 -23.24 5.44 8.48
CA LEU A 16 -23.88 6.65 7.93
C LEU A 16 -24.72 7.37 8.97
N VAL A 17 -25.60 6.62 9.62
CA VAL A 17 -26.45 7.04 10.74
C VAL A 17 -26.59 5.85 11.69
N GLU A 18 -27.20 6.04 12.84
CA GLU A 18 -27.39 4.96 13.83
C GLU A 18 -27.99 3.70 13.17
N ASN A 19 -27.30 2.55 13.34
CA ASN A 19 -27.67 1.24 12.80
C ASN A 19 -27.76 1.13 11.26
N VAL A 20 -27.25 2.12 10.50
CA VAL A 20 -27.17 2.08 9.03
C VAL A 20 -25.73 2.18 8.59
N TYR A 21 -25.26 1.18 7.87
CA TYR A 21 -23.90 1.08 7.40
C TYR A 21 -23.83 1.04 5.88
N HIS A 22 -22.83 1.70 5.34
CA HIS A 22 -22.45 1.57 3.94
C HIS A 22 -21.33 0.55 3.82
N GLN A 23 -21.47 -0.40 2.89
CA GLN A 23 -20.44 -1.39 2.60
C GLN A 23 -19.54 -0.91 1.48
N ASN A 24 -18.24 -0.94 1.74
CA ASN A 24 -17.19 -0.71 0.75
C ASN A 24 -16.14 -1.83 0.82
N PHE A 25 -15.14 -1.74 -0.05
CA PHE A 25 -13.93 -2.55 0.02
C PHE A 25 -12.72 -1.63 0.11
N ALA A 26 -11.84 -1.90 1.08
CA ALA A 26 -10.63 -1.12 1.31
C ALA A 26 -9.53 -1.96 1.97
N GLY A 27 -8.32 -1.44 1.94
CA GLY A 27 -7.10 -2.02 2.52
C GLY A 27 -5.91 -1.23 2.00
N ASP A 28 -4.84 -1.12 2.75
CA ASP A 28 -3.70 -0.26 2.41
C ASP A 28 -3.16 -0.50 0.99
N VAL A 29 -2.87 -1.75 0.66
CA VAL A 29 -2.35 -2.13 -0.65
C VAL A 29 -3.42 -2.01 -1.75
N TYR A 30 -4.67 -2.32 -1.44
CA TYR A 30 -5.77 -2.13 -2.40
C TYR A 30 -6.01 -0.64 -2.69
N ASN A 31 -6.01 0.21 -1.67
CA ASN A 31 -6.12 1.66 -1.84
C ASN A 31 -4.99 2.19 -2.73
N THR A 32 -3.74 1.77 -2.45
CA THR A 32 -2.57 2.09 -3.29
C THR A 32 -2.77 1.65 -4.74
N ALA A 33 -3.27 0.42 -4.96
CA ALA A 33 -3.54 -0.11 -6.31
C ALA A 33 -4.60 0.70 -7.05
N VAL A 34 -5.67 1.12 -6.36
CA VAL A 34 -6.74 1.96 -6.95
C VAL A 34 -6.20 3.31 -7.38
N TYR A 35 -5.48 4.02 -6.50
CA TYR A 35 -4.91 5.33 -6.85
C TYR A 35 -3.87 5.24 -7.96
N LEU A 36 -3.01 4.22 -7.91
CA LEU A 36 -2.05 3.93 -8.98
C LEU A 36 -2.76 3.71 -10.32
N LYS A 37 -3.77 2.83 -10.35
CA LYS A 37 -4.49 2.50 -11.59
C LYS A 37 -5.27 3.67 -12.16
N ARG A 38 -5.89 4.47 -11.29
CA ARG A 38 -6.64 5.67 -11.70
C ARG A 38 -5.71 6.75 -12.24
N ALA A 39 -4.53 6.96 -11.62
CA ALA A 39 -3.54 7.93 -12.07
C ALA A 39 -2.83 7.50 -13.36
N ALA A 40 -2.60 6.19 -13.55
CA ALA A 40 -1.91 5.64 -14.71
C ALA A 40 -2.72 4.49 -15.36
N PRO A 41 -3.83 4.81 -16.05
CA PRO A 41 -4.81 3.81 -16.53
C PRO A 41 -4.22 2.83 -17.57
N ASN A 42 -3.13 3.18 -18.23
CA ASN A 42 -2.47 2.33 -19.21
C ASN A 42 -1.53 1.27 -18.61
N LEU A 43 -1.26 1.33 -17.30
CA LEU A 43 -0.45 0.33 -16.62
C LEU A 43 -1.22 -0.97 -16.39
N ASP A 44 -0.52 -2.09 -16.49
CA ASP A 44 -1.02 -3.40 -16.06
C ASP A 44 -0.81 -3.53 -14.55
N VAL A 45 -1.82 -3.16 -13.76
CA VAL A 45 -1.83 -3.24 -12.30
C VAL A 45 -2.53 -4.53 -11.90
N GLN A 46 -1.84 -5.41 -11.18
CA GLN A 46 -2.36 -6.71 -10.73
C GLN A 46 -2.43 -6.73 -9.20
N PHE A 47 -3.57 -7.16 -8.65
CA PHE A 47 -3.73 -7.32 -7.21
C PHE A 47 -3.49 -8.79 -6.81
N PHE A 48 -2.50 -9.01 -5.95
CA PHE A 48 -2.14 -10.31 -5.44
C PHE A 48 -2.65 -10.47 -4.01
N SER A 49 -3.65 -11.33 -3.84
CA SER A 49 -4.31 -11.59 -2.55
C SER A 49 -5.04 -12.93 -2.57
N ALA A 50 -5.78 -13.21 -1.51
CA ALA A 50 -6.74 -14.30 -1.50
C ALA A 50 -8.08 -13.86 -0.93
N VAL A 51 -9.17 -14.39 -1.50
CA VAL A 51 -10.56 -14.18 -1.09
C VAL A 51 -11.28 -15.53 -1.00
N GLY A 52 -12.49 -15.56 -0.48
CA GLY A 52 -13.28 -16.78 -0.40
C GLY A 52 -13.95 -17.17 -1.72
N THR A 53 -14.96 -18.08 -1.61
CA THR A 53 -15.84 -18.52 -2.70
C THR A 53 -17.30 -18.14 -2.43
N ASP A 54 -17.52 -17.23 -1.51
CA ASP A 54 -18.84 -16.71 -1.10
C ASP A 54 -19.20 -15.44 -1.90
N LEU A 55 -20.46 -15.03 -1.77
CA LEU A 55 -21.01 -13.87 -2.48
C LEU A 55 -20.22 -12.57 -2.20
N VAL A 56 -19.81 -12.34 -0.96
CA VAL A 56 -19.06 -11.11 -0.60
C VAL A 56 -17.67 -11.11 -1.24
N SER A 57 -17.03 -12.28 -1.31
CA SER A 57 -15.79 -12.47 -2.06
C SER A 57 -15.95 -12.17 -3.55
N ASP A 58 -17.08 -12.57 -4.16
CA ASP A 58 -17.37 -12.26 -5.56
C ASP A 58 -17.63 -10.77 -5.78
N GLN A 59 -18.31 -10.10 -4.85
CA GLN A 59 -18.50 -8.65 -4.87
C GLN A 59 -17.16 -7.91 -4.75
N LEU A 60 -16.24 -8.38 -3.89
CA LEU A 60 -14.90 -7.82 -3.76
C LEU A 60 -14.11 -7.94 -5.08
N VAL A 61 -14.11 -9.13 -5.69
CA VAL A 61 -13.45 -9.33 -6.99
C VAL A 61 -14.06 -8.45 -8.07
N ALA A 62 -15.39 -8.31 -8.10
CA ALA A 62 -16.06 -7.39 -9.02
C ALA A 62 -15.67 -5.91 -8.78
N ALA A 63 -15.48 -5.51 -7.52
CA ALA A 63 -15.01 -4.16 -7.19
C ALA A 63 -13.58 -3.91 -7.67
N VAL A 64 -12.68 -4.88 -7.51
CA VAL A 64 -11.29 -4.81 -8.02
C VAL A 64 -11.30 -4.71 -9.55
N ASP A 65 -12.09 -5.56 -10.24
CA ASP A 65 -12.21 -5.54 -11.70
C ASP A 65 -12.83 -4.22 -12.21
N ALA A 66 -13.82 -3.67 -11.50
CA ALA A 66 -14.42 -2.38 -11.82
C ALA A 66 -13.39 -1.25 -11.81
N GLU A 67 -12.36 -1.31 -10.96
CA GLU A 67 -11.21 -0.38 -10.97
C GLU A 67 -10.20 -0.70 -12.08
N LYS A 68 -10.47 -1.68 -12.94
CA LYS A 68 -9.56 -2.13 -14.01
C LYS A 68 -8.22 -2.64 -13.48
N ILE A 69 -8.23 -3.18 -12.27
CA ILE A 69 -7.10 -3.87 -11.64
C ILE A 69 -7.25 -5.36 -11.96
N GLY A 70 -6.16 -5.98 -12.40
CA GLY A 70 -6.16 -7.40 -12.77
C GLY A 70 -6.40 -8.31 -11.56
N THR A 71 -7.22 -9.34 -11.76
CA THR A 71 -7.68 -10.27 -10.72
C THR A 71 -7.11 -11.69 -10.88
N SER A 72 -6.21 -11.92 -11.82
CA SER A 72 -5.64 -13.26 -12.08
C SER A 72 -4.86 -13.82 -10.89
N LEU A 73 -4.33 -12.94 -10.03
CA LEU A 73 -3.63 -13.26 -8.79
C LEU A 73 -4.53 -13.11 -7.54
N LEU A 74 -5.84 -12.90 -7.68
CA LEU A 74 -6.81 -13.04 -6.60
C LEU A 74 -7.19 -14.51 -6.43
N LEU A 75 -6.51 -15.17 -5.49
CA LEU A 75 -6.64 -16.60 -5.26
C LEU A 75 -7.93 -16.90 -4.48
N ARG A 76 -8.51 -18.08 -4.68
CA ARG A 76 -9.74 -18.48 -4.03
C ARG A 76 -9.50 -19.50 -2.92
N SER A 77 -9.85 -19.14 -1.68
CA SER A 77 -9.88 -20.05 -0.54
C SER A 77 -11.23 -20.74 -0.45
N LYS A 78 -11.22 -22.06 -0.23
CA LYS A 78 -12.46 -22.82 0.03
C LYS A 78 -12.89 -22.77 1.51
N THR A 79 -12.04 -22.28 2.39
CA THR A 79 -12.22 -22.36 3.86
C THR A 79 -12.27 -21.03 4.56
N ALA A 80 -11.82 -19.95 3.92
CA ALA A 80 -11.75 -18.61 4.51
C ALA A 80 -12.48 -17.58 3.65
N ARG A 81 -12.81 -16.44 4.23
CA ARG A 81 -13.51 -15.30 3.64
C ARG A 81 -12.66 -14.04 3.74
N PRO A 82 -13.00 -12.93 3.06
CA PRO A 82 -12.34 -11.65 3.27
C PRO A 82 -12.38 -11.23 4.74
N GLY A 83 -11.35 -10.54 5.20
CA GLY A 83 -11.42 -9.82 6.46
C GLY A 83 -12.49 -8.73 6.40
N LEU A 84 -12.96 -8.31 7.58
CA LEU A 84 -13.95 -7.26 7.72
C LEU A 84 -13.50 -6.26 8.78
N TYR A 85 -13.82 -4.99 8.59
CA TYR A 85 -13.73 -4.01 9.66
C TYR A 85 -14.89 -3.02 9.62
N MET A 86 -15.16 -2.44 10.79
CA MET A 86 -16.17 -1.39 10.96
C MET A 86 -15.50 -0.11 11.41
N ILE A 87 -15.94 1.01 10.84
CA ILE A 87 -15.56 2.35 11.26
C ILE A 87 -16.74 2.95 12.01
N ASN A 88 -16.51 3.23 13.29
CA ASN A 88 -17.44 3.99 14.12
C ASN A 88 -16.87 5.39 14.31
N THR A 89 -17.72 6.40 14.13
CA THR A 89 -17.36 7.80 14.38
C THR A 89 -18.17 8.27 15.59
N ASP A 90 -17.51 8.76 16.62
CA ASP A 90 -18.17 9.28 17.81
C ASP A 90 -18.77 10.69 17.58
N CYS A 91 -19.41 11.24 18.61
CA CYS A 91 -20.03 12.56 18.55
C CYS A 91 -19.02 13.73 18.42
N PHE A 92 -17.73 13.48 18.61
CA PHE A 92 -16.63 14.44 18.41
C PHE A 92 -15.97 14.30 17.04
N GLY A 93 -16.41 13.32 16.24
CA GLY A 93 -15.82 13.02 14.93
C GLY A 93 -14.60 12.09 14.98
N GLU A 94 -14.24 11.56 16.17
CA GLU A 94 -13.15 10.63 16.34
C GLU A 94 -13.54 9.24 15.83
N ARG A 95 -12.62 8.60 15.12
CA ARG A 95 -12.85 7.29 14.51
C ARG A 95 -12.25 6.17 15.33
N SER A 96 -13.01 5.12 15.49
CA SER A 96 -12.57 3.84 16.03
C SER A 96 -12.79 2.73 15.02
N PHE A 97 -11.89 1.74 15.04
CA PHE A 97 -11.90 0.63 14.09
C PHE A 97 -12.04 -0.68 14.86
N VAL A 98 -12.98 -1.51 14.42
CA VAL A 98 -13.15 -2.86 14.95
C VAL A 98 -12.92 -3.86 13.82
N TYR A 99 -12.03 -4.84 14.04
CA TYR A 99 -11.59 -5.77 13.00
C TYR A 99 -12.04 -7.20 13.26
N TRP A 100 -12.48 -7.87 12.20
CA TRP A 100 -12.70 -9.32 12.14
C TRP A 100 -11.88 -9.87 10.97
N ARG A 101 -10.59 -10.09 11.19
CA ARG A 101 -9.66 -10.53 10.15
C ARG A 101 -8.75 -11.69 10.55
N ASP A 102 -8.96 -12.28 11.73
CA ASP A 102 -8.07 -13.32 12.27
C ASP A 102 -8.02 -14.58 11.41
N SER A 103 -9.13 -14.87 10.70
CA SER A 103 -9.27 -15.99 9.77
C SER A 103 -9.45 -15.56 8.33
N SER A 104 -8.94 -14.38 7.96
CA SER A 104 -9.12 -13.87 6.59
C SER A 104 -8.39 -14.73 5.55
N ALA A 105 -9.00 -14.82 4.36
CA ALA A 105 -8.44 -15.57 3.24
C ALA A 105 -7.06 -15.05 2.81
N ALA A 106 -6.80 -13.75 2.93
CA ALA A 106 -5.51 -13.15 2.60
C ALA A 106 -4.36 -13.75 3.39
N LYS A 107 -4.59 -14.25 4.61
CA LYS A 107 -3.58 -14.96 5.42
C LYS A 107 -3.10 -16.27 4.78
N GLN A 108 -3.91 -16.85 3.87
CA GLN A 108 -3.60 -18.09 3.17
C GLN A 108 -2.95 -17.87 1.79
N VAL A 109 -2.65 -16.62 1.43
CA VAL A 109 -2.19 -16.26 0.07
C VAL A 109 -0.96 -17.05 -0.36
N MET A 110 0.03 -17.25 0.50
CA MET A 110 1.25 -17.96 0.16
C MET A 110 1.02 -19.45 -0.07
N GLN A 111 0.19 -20.10 0.75
CA GLN A 111 -0.17 -21.50 0.62
C GLN A 111 -0.97 -21.76 -0.66
N LEU A 112 -1.96 -20.90 -0.96
CA LEU A 112 -2.77 -20.97 -2.17
C LEU A 112 -1.92 -20.72 -3.43
N PHE A 113 -0.99 -19.76 -3.33
CA PHE A 113 -0.07 -19.44 -4.43
C PHE A 113 0.84 -20.60 -4.77
N ALA A 114 1.43 -21.25 -3.76
CA ALA A 114 2.27 -22.44 -3.94
C ALA A 114 1.47 -23.60 -4.59
N ALA A 115 0.22 -23.81 -4.14
CA ALA A 115 -0.63 -24.88 -4.68
C ALA A 115 -1.05 -24.63 -6.14
N GLN A 116 -1.22 -23.37 -6.56
CA GLN A 116 -1.65 -23.01 -7.92
C GLN A 116 -0.49 -22.80 -8.91
N GLN A 117 0.76 -22.90 -8.47
CA GLN A 117 1.96 -22.79 -9.29
C GLN A 117 2.03 -21.51 -10.18
N LYS A 118 1.50 -20.38 -9.68
CA LYS A 118 1.40 -19.12 -10.43
C LYS A 118 2.70 -18.29 -10.47
N GLN A 119 3.82 -18.85 -10.06
CA GLN A 119 5.10 -18.12 -9.98
C GLN A 119 5.52 -17.50 -11.32
N ALA A 120 5.27 -18.20 -12.43
CA ALA A 120 5.59 -17.69 -13.77
C ALA A 120 4.86 -16.38 -14.09
N GLU A 121 3.64 -16.19 -13.56
CA GLU A 121 2.85 -14.97 -13.76
C GLU A 121 3.47 -13.75 -13.06
N LEU A 122 4.05 -13.93 -11.86
CA LEU A 122 4.79 -12.89 -11.15
C LEU A 122 6.06 -12.47 -11.89
N LEU A 123 6.78 -13.42 -12.50
CA LEU A 123 8.01 -13.16 -13.22
C LEU A 123 7.84 -12.33 -14.50
N THR A 124 6.60 -12.10 -14.95
CA THR A 124 6.30 -11.18 -16.06
C THR A 124 6.18 -9.72 -15.62
N SER A 125 6.19 -9.44 -14.31
CA SER A 125 6.11 -8.08 -13.79
C SER A 125 7.48 -7.39 -13.82
N GLN A 126 7.45 -6.05 -13.84
CA GLN A 126 8.64 -5.23 -13.69
C GLN A 126 8.79 -4.73 -12.25
N TRP A 127 7.67 -4.55 -11.54
CA TRP A 127 7.64 -4.03 -10.18
C TRP A 127 6.74 -4.90 -9.29
N PHE A 128 7.11 -5.00 -8.01
CA PHE A 128 6.35 -5.72 -6.99
C PHE A 128 6.29 -4.89 -5.71
N TYR A 129 5.06 -4.58 -5.27
CA TYR A 129 4.79 -3.78 -4.08
C TYR A 129 4.21 -4.66 -2.97
N PHE A 130 4.67 -4.44 -1.75
CA PHE A 130 4.12 -5.06 -0.55
C PHE A 130 4.27 -4.13 0.66
N SER A 131 3.49 -4.38 1.73
CA SER A 131 3.50 -3.56 2.92
C SER A 131 3.87 -4.35 4.18
N GLY A 132 4.14 -3.64 5.26
CA GLY A 132 4.31 -4.25 6.58
C GLY A 132 3.03 -4.92 7.09
N ILE A 133 1.84 -4.47 6.65
CA ILE A 133 0.58 -5.18 6.89
C ILE A 133 0.58 -6.53 6.15
N SER A 134 1.05 -6.56 4.91
CA SER A 134 1.18 -7.83 4.16
C SER A 134 2.09 -8.83 4.87
N LEU A 135 3.16 -8.36 5.53
CA LEU A 135 4.03 -9.20 6.35
C LEU A 135 3.35 -9.64 7.66
N ALA A 136 2.61 -8.72 8.29
CA ALA A 136 2.00 -8.94 9.60
C ALA A 136 0.87 -9.97 9.59
N ILE A 137 0.08 -10.05 8.50
CA ILE A 137 -1.04 -11.00 8.38
C ILE A 137 -0.58 -12.44 8.16
N LEU A 138 0.64 -12.65 7.67
CA LEU A 138 1.18 -13.98 7.38
C LEU A 138 1.69 -14.68 8.64
N SER A 139 1.56 -16.00 8.67
CA SER A 139 2.28 -16.82 9.63
C SER A 139 3.79 -16.65 9.48
N ALA A 140 4.57 -16.97 10.53
CA ALA A 140 6.03 -16.90 10.43
C ALA A 140 6.56 -17.75 9.25
N ALA A 141 6.01 -18.95 9.04
CA ALA A 141 6.41 -19.82 7.93
C ALA A 141 6.05 -19.24 6.56
N ASP A 142 4.85 -18.68 6.40
CA ASP A 142 4.42 -18.07 5.15
C ASP A 142 5.19 -16.77 4.86
N ARG A 143 5.58 -16.03 5.91
CA ARG A 143 6.43 -14.82 5.80
C ARG A 143 7.82 -15.16 5.29
N GLU A 144 8.43 -16.24 5.78
CA GLU A 144 9.72 -16.70 5.25
C GLU A 144 9.59 -17.17 3.79
N GLN A 145 8.49 -17.86 3.42
CA GLN A 145 8.21 -18.18 2.02
C GLN A 145 8.09 -16.93 1.14
N LEU A 146 7.46 -15.87 1.66
CA LEU A 146 7.39 -14.58 0.97
C LEU A 146 8.78 -13.99 0.79
N PHE A 147 9.65 -13.98 1.79
CA PHE A 147 11.02 -13.47 1.66
C PHE A 147 11.83 -14.27 0.62
N VAL A 148 11.67 -15.59 0.58
CA VAL A 148 12.27 -16.42 -0.49
C VAL A 148 11.74 -16.03 -1.86
N LEU A 149 10.45 -15.77 -1.99
CA LEU A 149 9.83 -15.30 -3.25
C LEU A 149 10.39 -13.93 -3.64
N LEU A 150 10.41 -12.96 -2.72
CA LEU A 150 10.93 -11.60 -2.96
C LEU A 150 12.40 -11.64 -3.43
N ALA A 151 13.24 -12.47 -2.81
CA ALA A 151 14.64 -12.64 -3.24
C ALA A 151 14.73 -13.19 -4.67
N LYS A 152 13.85 -14.13 -5.06
CA LYS A 152 13.78 -14.64 -6.44
C LYS A 152 13.31 -13.58 -7.44
N LEU A 153 12.31 -12.76 -7.07
CA LEU A 153 11.83 -11.67 -7.91
C LEU A 153 12.94 -10.63 -8.12
N LYS A 154 13.65 -10.24 -7.06
CA LYS A 154 14.80 -9.34 -7.15
C LYS A 154 15.92 -9.90 -8.03
N ALA A 155 16.25 -11.18 -7.88
CA ALA A 155 17.24 -11.85 -8.73
C ALA A 155 16.83 -11.90 -10.22
N ALA A 156 15.53 -11.89 -10.50
CA ALA A 156 14.97 -11.79 -11.85
C ALA A 156 14.90 -10.35 -12.38
N GLY A 157 15.41 -9.35 -11.64
CA GLY A 157 15.43 -7.95 -12.05
C GLY A 157 14.12 -7.19 -11.78
N ILE A 158 13.19 -7.76 -11.01
CA ILE A 158 11.94 -7.10 -10.64
C ILE A 158 12.22 -6.14 -9.48
N LYS A 159 11.85 -4.88 -9.63
CA LYS A 159 12.00 -3.87 -8.57
C LYS A 159 11.02 -4.12 -7.43
N LEU A 160 11.53 -4.17 -6.21
CA LEU A 160 10.75 -4.38 -5.00
C LEU A 160 10.47 -3.07 -4.28
N ILE A 161 9.21 -2.82 -3.97
CA ILE A 161 8.76 -1.61 -3.27
C ILE A 161 8.16 -2.02 -1.93
N PHE A 162 8.63 -1.40 -0.86
CA PHE A 162 8.18 -1.68 0.49
C PHE A 162 7.62 -0.44 1.19
N ASP A 163 6.37 -0.53 1.65
CA ASP A 163 5.75 0.40 2.57
C ASP A 163 5.65 -0.25 3.96
N PRO A 164 6.38 0.21 4.98
CA PRO A 164 6.36 -0.41 6.30
C PRO A 164 4.97 -0.39 6.93
N ASN A 165 4.22 0.68 6.80
CA ASN A 165 2.84 0.82 7.29
C ASN A 165 2.61 0.02 8.59
N TYR A 166 3.38 0.33 9.64
CA TYR A 166 3.45 -0.45 10.88
C TYR A 166 2.15 -0.36 11.68
N ARG A 167 1.62 -1.51 12.08
CA ARG A 167 0.42 -1.61 12.90
C ARG A 167 0.70 -2.50 14.11
N PRO A 168 1.10 -1.91 15.25
CA PRO A 168 1.51 -2.66 16.47
C PRO A 168 0.53 -3.75 16.87
N ALA A 169 -0.77 -3.42 16.95
CA ALA A 169 -1.81 -4.37 17.34
C ALA A 169 -1.88 -5.60 16.41
N LEU A 170 -1.68 -5.42 15.10
CA LEU A 170 -1.74 -6.53 14.15
C LEU A 170 -0.57 -7.50 14.34
N TRP A 171 0.62 -7.00 14.62
CA TRP A 171 1.79 -7.83 14.92
C TRP A 171 1.63 -8.57 16.25
N GLN A 172 1.22 -7.88 17.30
CA GLN A 172 1.00 -8.46 18.63
C GLN A 172 -0.11 -9.53 18.63
N ASN A 173 -1.23 -9.26 17.96
CA ASN A 173 -2.35 -10.21 17.84
C ASN A 173 -1.95 -11.51 17.11
N ASN A 174 -0.93 -11.46 16.24
CA ASN A 174 -0.36 -12.63 15.59
C ASN A 174 0.83 -13.24 16.37
N GLY A 175 1.01 -12.87 17.65
CA GLY A 175 1.99 -13.45 18.56
C GLY A 175 3.44 -13.02 18.29
N ASN A 176 3.66 -11.93 17.55
CA ASN A 176 5.00 -11.42 17.31
C ASN A 176 5.35 -10.31 18.31
N ASP A 177 6.55 -10.35 18.85
CA ASP A 177 7.10 -9.24 19.61
C ASP A 177 7.73 -8.16 18.70
N ILE A 178 8.14 -7.06 19.31
CA ILE A 178 8.72 -5.93 18.55
C ILE A 178 10.06 -6.31 17.90
N ALA A 179 10.82 -7.24 18.47
CA ALA A 179 12.09 -7.66 17.90
C ALA A 179 11.89 -8.46 16.61
N GLN A 180 10.92 -9.38 16.61
CA GLN A 180 10.54 -10.14 15.41
C GLN A 180 10.00 -9.21 14.31
N CYS A 181 9.26 -8.19 14.70
CA CYS A 181 8.77 -7.17 13.77
C CYS A 181 9.95 -6.38 13.16
N ARG A 182 10.88 -5.87 13.98
CA ARG A 182 12.09 -5.17 13.53
C ARG A 182 12.90 -6.05 12.56
N GLU A 183 13.11 -7.32 12.89
CA GLU A 183 13.82 -8.25 12.02
C GLU A 183 13.15 -8.41 10.65
N ALA A 184 11.83 -8.60 10.61
CA ALA A 184 11.08 -8.72 9.38
C ALA A 184 11.17 -7.45 8.52
N PHE A 185 11.11 -6.26 9.15
CA PHE A 185 11.23 -4.98 8.44
C PHE A 185 12.64 -4.75 7.91
N ILE A 186 13.68 -5.09 8.68
CA ILE A 186 15.08 -5.01 8.22
C ILE A 186 15.28 -5.90 7.00
N LYS A 187 14.80 -7.16 7.01
CA LYS A 187 14.84 -8.05 5.84
C LYS A 187 14.12 -7.45 4.63
N ALA A 188 12.94 -6.85 4.85
CA ALA A 188 12.17 -6.23 3.79
C ALA A 188 12.91 -5.03 3.19
N TYR A 189 13.50 -4.17 4.00
CA TYR A 189 14.31 -3.03 3.53
C TYR A 189 15.55 -3.45 2.77
N GLN A 190 16.26 -4.48 3.21
CA GLN A 190 17.44 -5.01 2.50
C GLN A 190 17.11 -5.55 1.10
N LEU A 191 15.87 -5.97 0.89
CA LEU A 191 15.38 -6.40 -0.42
C LEU A 191 14.80 -5.25 -1.25
N ALA A 192 14.32 -4.18 -0.63
CA ALA A 192 13.63 -3.10 -1.31
C ALA A 192 14.56 -2.29 -2.23
N ASP A 193 14.06 -1.93 -3.41
CA ASP A 193 14.65 -0.95 -4.31
C ASP A 193 14.06 0.44 -4.07
N ILE A 194 12.80 0.50 -3.58
CA ILE A 194 12.13 1.72 -3.15
C ILE A 194 11.49 1.47 -1.78
N ALA A 195 11.75 2.35 -0.83
CA ALA A 195 11.11 2.32 0.49
C ALA A 195 10.27 3.58 0.72
N LEU A 196 9.07 3.40 1.25
CA LEU A 196 8.07 4.44 1.47
C LEU A 196 7.68 4.58 2.97
N PRO A 197 8.67 4.73 3.90
CA PRO A 197 8.40 4.76 5.32
C PRO A 197 7.62 5.99 5.78
N GLY A 198 6.82 5.83 6.86
CA GLY A 198 6.33 6.92 7.68
C GLY A 198 7.29 7.18 8.86
N LEU A 199 7.52 8.44 9.20
CA LEU A 199 8.33 8.80 10.37
C LEU A 199 7.70 8.24 11.65
N ASP A 200 6.38 8.32 11.80
CA ASP A 200 5.69 7.87 13.02
C ASP A 200 5.83 6.35 13.24
N ASP A 201 5.82 5.57 12.18
CA ASP A 201 6.09 4.12 12.24
C ASP A 201 7.51 3.85 12.78
N HIS A 202 8.49 4.63 12.31
CA HIS A 202 9.90 4.48 12.71
C HIS A 202 10.19 5.01 14.12
N LYS A 203 9.46 6.01 14.60
CA LYS A 203 9.52 6.43 16.01
C LYS A 203 9.20 5.27 16.95
N VAL A 204 8.16 4.52 16.64
CA VAL A 204 7.73 3.38 17.46
C VAL A 204 8.64 2.17 17.26
N LEU A 205 8.97 1.84 16.02
CA LEU A 205 9.66 0.59 15.69
C LEU A 205 11.18 0.68 15.85
N PHE A 206 11.79 1.82 15.52
CA PHE A 206 13.24 1.99 15.46
C PHE A 206 13.76 3.20 16.24
N GLU A 207 12.90 3.83 17.05
CA GLU A 207 13.26 4.95 17.95
C GLU A 207 13.84 6.17 17.20
N ALA A 208 13.48 6.32 15.90
CA ALA A 208 13.86 7.48 15.10
C ALA A 208 13.14 8.74 15.60
N ASN A 209 13.82 9.86 15.71
CA ASN A 209 13.22 11.12 16.15
C ASN A 209 12.86 12.02 14.96
N HIS A 210 13.66 11.98 13.90
CA HIS A 210 13.56 12.83 12.72
C HIS A 210 13.54 12.00 11.44
N ALA A 211 13.10 12.60 10.34
CA ALA A 211 13.10 11.95 9.03
C ALA A 211 14.52 11.59 8.56
N GLU A 212 15.50 12.40 8.95
CA GLU A 212 16.92 12.20 8.68
C GLU A 212 17.47 10.93 9.36
N ASP A 213 16.99 10.59 10.57
CA ASP A 213 17.36 9.35 11.28
C ASP A 213 16.90 8.13 10.49
N VAL A 214 15.64 8.16 10.03
CA VAL A 214 15.06 7.10 9.18
C VAL A 214 15.88 6.96 7.91
N LEU A 215 16.16 8.08 7.24
CA LEU A 215 16.93 8.09 6.02
C LEU A 215 18.33 7.49 6.23
N ALA A 216 19.04 7.90 7.30
CA ALA A 216 20.36 7.39 7.63
C ALA A 216 20.34 5.87 7.88
N GLN A 217 19.35 5.38 8.65
CA GLN A 217 19.17 3.94 8.91
C GLN A 217 18.95 3.16 7.60
N LEU A 218 18.04 3.60 6.74
CA LEU A 218 17.72 2.88 5.52
C LEU A 218 18.84 2.92 4.47
N LYS A 219 19.62 3.99 4.44
CA LYS A 219 20.84 4.05 3.63
C LYS A 219 21.87 3.00 4.07
N THR A 220 22.03 2.74 5.37
CA THR A 220 22.94 1.69 5.85
C THR A 220 22.45 0.28 5.49
N LEU A 221 21.14 0.10 5.26
CA LEU A 221 20.57 -1.14 4.77
C LEU A 221 20.65 -1.29 3.25
N GLY A 222 21.17 -0.27 2.54
CA GLY A 222 21.41 -0.32 1.11
C GLY A 222 20.20 0.02 0.25
N VAL A 223 19.15 0.65 0.80
CA VAL A 223 17.97 1.05 0.02
C VAL A 223 18.32 2.22 -0.91
N PRO A 224 18.18 2.07 -2.23
CA PRO A 224 18.63 3.09 -3.18
C PRO A 224 17.69 4.29 -3.33
N GLU A 225 16.38 4.10 -3.11
CA GLU A 225 15.37 5.16 -3.22
C GLU A 225 14.46 5.14 -1.99
N ILE A 226 14.40 6.24 -1.24
CA ILE A 226 13.73 6.33 0.07
C ILE A 226 12.87 7.58 0.12
N LEU A 227 11.61 7.44 0.54
CA LEU A 227 10.68 8.54 0.74
C LEU A 227 10.13 8.49 2.17
N VAL A 228 10.71 9.27 3.06
CA VAL A 228 10.26 9.35 4.46
C VAL A 228 9.08 10.31 4.55
N LYS A 229 7.88 9.78 4.70
CA LYS A 229 6.64 10.56 4.87
C LYS A 229 6.59 11.17 6.27
N ASN A 230 6.42 12.48 6.37
CA ASN A 230 6.38 13.23 7.63
C ASN A 230 5.10 14.10 7.76
N GLY A 231 3.97 13.53 7.38
CA GLY A 231 2.66 14.17 7.48
C GLY A 231 2.62 15.56 6.85
N LYS A 232 2.21 16.56 7.61
CA LYS A 232 2.10 17.97 7.14
C LYS A 232 3.44 18.64 6.81
N GLU A 233 4.54 18.11 7.28
CA GLU A 233 5.89 18.61 6.97
C GLU A 233 6.37 18.15 5.57
N GLY A 234 5.65 17.22 4.93
CA GLY A 234 5.97 16.72 3.62
C GLY A 234 6.76 15.42 3.63
N VAL A 235 7.74 15.30 2.74
CA VAL A 235 8.50 14.07 2.53
C VAL A 235 9.99 14.41 2.39
N LEU A 236 10.84 13.63 3.05
CA LEU A 236 12.28 13.63 2.80
C LEU A 236 12.60 12.53 1.78
N LEU A 237 12.94 12.93 0.56
CA LEU A 237 13.30 12.04 -0.54
C LEU A 237 14.83 11.83 -0.55
N TYR A 238 15.25 10.59 -0.79
CA TYR A 238 16.62 10.25 -1.20
C TYR A 238 16.56 9.41 -2.47
N ALA A 239 17.17 9.87 -3.53
CA ALA A 239 17.30 9.16 -4.80
C ALA A 239 18.55 9.65 -5.53
N ASP A 240 19.16 8.79 -6.33
CA ASP A 240 20.35 9.12 -7.15
C ASP A 240 21.50 9.73 -6.33
N GLY A 241 21.65 9.28 -5.09
CA GLY A 241 22.70 9.75 -4.16
C GLY A 241 22.42 11.10 -3.49
N GLN A 242 21.29 11.75 -3.77
CA GLN A 242 20.94 13.08 -3.27
C GLN A 242 19.70 13.03 -2.37
N SER A 243 19.64 13.90 -1.37
CA SER A 243 18.48 14.11 -0.50
C SER A 243 17.80 15.42 -0.81
N GLN A 244 16.47 15.42 -0.87
CA GLN A 244 15.66 16.60 -1.12
C GLN A 244 14.37 16.57 -0.28
N ALA A 245 14.03 17.71 0.32
CA ALA A 245 12.75 17.88 0.98
C ALA A 245 11.68 18.26 -0.05
N ILE A 246 10.54 17.58 -0.01
CA ILE A 246 9.34 17.85 -0.81
C ILE A 246 8.26 18.32 0.15
N SER A 247 7.80 19.56 -0.01
CA SER A 247 6.79 20.15 0.86
C SER A 247 5.44 19.46 0.70
N ALA A 248 4.70 19.31 1.79
CA ALA A 248 3.30 18.93 1.71
C ALA A 248 2.48 20.03 1.02
N VAL A 249 1.47 19.62 0.27
CA VAL A 249 0.53 20.57 -0.33
C VAL A 249 -0.35 21.17 0.76
N GLN A 250 -0.41 22.50 0.78
CA GLN A 250 -1.30 23.22 1.70
C GLN A 250 -2.77 22.99 1.29
N VAL A 251 -3.55 22.41 2.18
CA VAL A 251 -4.97 22.14 1.95
C VAL A 251 -5.84 23.08 2.76
N LYS A 252 -6.99 23.45 2.20
CA LYS A 252 -7.93 24.35 2.90
C LYS A 252 -8.53 23.74 4.16
N LYS A 253 -8.81 22.44 4.11
CA LYS A 253 -9.42 21.69 5.21
C LYS A 253 -9.05 20.21 5.09
N VAL A 254 -8.52 19.65 6.16
CA VAL A 254 -8.41 18.21 6.31
C VAL A 254 -9.76 17.67 6.78
N VAL A 255 -10.33 16.74 6.00
CA VAL A 255 -11.61 16.08 6.29
C VAL A 255 -11.36 14.68 6.86
N ASP A 256 -10.43 13.96 6.22
CA ASP A 256 -10.16 12.56 6.55
C ASP A 256 -8.74 12.20 6.13
N THR A 257 -7.91 11.73 7.06
CA THR A 257 -6.53 11.31 6.76
C THR A 257 -6.41 9.83 6.36
N THR A 258 -7.51 9.11 6.29
CA THR A 258 -7.53 7.71 5.86
C THR A 258 -6.96 7.61 4.45
N ALA A 259 -6.06 6.66 4.23
CA ALA A 259 -5.37 6.42 2.96
C ALA A 259 -4.53 7.59 2.40
N ALA A 260 -4.17 8.60 3.22
CA ALA A 260 -3.23 9.64 2.80
C ALA A 260 -1.89 9.03 2.34
N GLY A 261 -1.34 8.10 3.12
CA GLY A 261 -0.13 7.35 2.76
C GLY A 261 -0.32 6.45 1.54
N ASP A 262 -1.47 5.75 1.47
CA ASP A 262 -1.77 4.83 0.36
C ASP A 262 -1.91 5.60 -0.97
N SER A 263 -2.60 6.73 -0.94
CA SER A 263 -2.75 7.60 -2.13
C SER A 263 -1.44 8.25 -2.53
N PHE A 264 -0.61 8.66 -1.56
CA PHE A 264 0.76 9.10 -1.83
C PHE A 264 1.55 8.00 -2.55
N ASN A 265 1.56 6.78 -2.01
CA ASN A 265 2.26 5.64 -2.60
C ASN A 265 1.75 5.34 -4.02
N GLY A 266 0.43 5.31 -4.22
CA GLY A 266 -0.19 5.09 -5.53
C GLY A 266 0.20 6.17 -6.56
N GLY A 267 0.16 7.44 -6.16
CA GLY A 267 0.58 8.57 -7.00
C GLY A 267 2.07 8.54 -7.34
N TYR A 268 2.91 8.24 -6.35
CA TYR A 268 4.36 8.10 -6.56
C TYR A 268 4.67 7.03 -7.60
N LEU A 269 4.13 5.84 -7.40
CA LEU A 269 4.34 4.71 -8.31
C LEU A 269 3.79 4.98 -9.70
N ALA A 270 2.63 5.65 -9.81
CA ALA A 270 2.05 6.04 -11.09
C ALA A 270 3.00 6.93 -11.90
N ALA A 271 3.51 7.99 -11.28
CA ALA A 271 4.43 8.92 -11.92
C ALA A 271 5.78 8.25 -12.27
N ARG A 272 6.36 7.47 -11.35
CA ARG A 272 7.61 6.72 -11.60
C ARG A 272 7.49 5.75 -12.77
N LEU A 273 6.38 4.99 -12.84
CA LEU A 273 6.13 4.03 -13.91
C LEU A 273 5.80 4.69 -15.26
N GLN A 274 5.41 5.96 -15.26
CA GLN A 274 5.24 6.80 -16.45
C GLN A 274 6.53 7.53 -16.86
N GLY A 275 7.65 7.27 -16.17
CA GLY A 275 8.98 7.80 -16.55
C GLY A 275 9.36 9.11 -15.85
N ALA A 276 8.58 9.61 -14.90
CA ALA A 276 8.98 10.76 -14.09
C ALA A 276 10.20 10.44 -13.21
N ASN A 277 11.06 11.43 -12.96
CA ASN A 277 12.10 11.30 -11.96
C ASN A 277 11.51 11.27 -10.54
N ALA A 278 12.31 10.91 -9.54
CA ALA A 278 11.86 10.73 -8.16
C ALA A 278 11.25 12.02 -7.57
N VAL A 279 11.82 13.19 -7.87
CA VAL A 279 11.33 14.49 -7.36
C VAL A 279 9.94 14.81 -7.88
N LYS A 280 9.74 14.78 -9.21
CA LYS A 280 8.43 15.04 -9.84
C LYS A 280 7.38 14.01 -9.41
N SER A 281 7.80 12.76 -9.18
CA SER A 281 6.91 11.71 -8.69
C SER A 281 6.47 11.98 -7.26
N ALA A 282 7.36 12.46 -6.40
CA ALA A 282 7.05 12.83 -5.02
C ALA A 282 6.15 14.08 -4.94
N GLU A 283 6.38 15.07 -5.82
CA GLU A 283 5.51 16.25 -5.94
C GLU A 283 4.08 15.88 -6.36
N TYR A 284 3.93 15.01 -7.38
CA TYR A 284 2.62 14.49 -7.80
C TYR A 284 1.95 13.69 -6.67
N ALA A 285 2.70 12.83 -5.99
CA ALA A 285 2.20 12.04 -4.86
C ALA A 285 1.71 12.93 -3.71
N ALA A 286 2.45 14.01 -3.40
CA ALA A 286 2.06 14.98 -2.39
C ALA A 286 0.77 15.73 -2.78
N ALA A 287 0.62 16.09 -4.07
CA ALA A 287 -0.60 16.70 -4.59
C ALA A 287 -1.80 15.75 -4.46
N LEU A 288 -1.63 14.48 -4.83
CA LEU A 288 -2.70 13.48 -4.72
C LEU A 288 -3.08 13.22 -3.26
N ALA A 289 -2.12 13.04 -2.36
CA ALA A 289 -2.41 12.87 -0.94
C ALA A 289 -3.12 14.10 -0.35
N GLY A 290 -2.65 15.31 -0.70
CA GLY A 290 -3.31 16.57 -0.31
C GLY A 290 -4.74 16.70 -0.84
N PHE A 291 -5.02 16.18 -2.04
CA PHE A 291 -6.37 16.11 -2.57
C PHE A 291 -7.24 15.10 -1.79
N VAL A 292 -6.72 13.89 -1.56
CA VAL A 292 -7.46 12.80 -0.89
C VAL A 292 -7.89 13.18 0.51
N VAL A 293 -7.02 13.81 1.31
CA VAL A 293 -7.36 14.18 2.71
C VAL A 293 -8.46 15.24 2.83
N GLN A 294 -8.91 15.83 1.74
CA GLN A 294 -10.05 16.77 1.71
C GLN A 294 -11.39 16.05 1.47
N HIS A 295 -11.38 14.72 1.33
CA HIS A 295 -12.56 13.88 1.07
C HIS A 295 -12.74 12.84 2.16
N THR A 296 -13.94 12.33 2.33
CA THR A 296 -14.26 11.27 3.29
C THR A 296 -13.99 9.89 2.67
N GLY A 297 -13.42 8.99 3.48
CA GLY A 297 -13.18 7.59 3.11
C GLY A 297 -11.81 7.33 2.49
N ALA A 298 -11.44 6.07 2.41
CA ALA A 298 -10.14 5.64 1.92
C ALA A 298 -9.95 5.86 0.40
N ILE A 299 -11.03 5.72 -0.36
CA ILE A 299 -11.01 5.84 -1.83
C ILE A 299 -12.03 6.90 -2.23
N VAL A 300 -11.55 8.02 -2.78
CA VAL A 300 -12.41 9.10 -3.28
C VAL A 300 -13.25 8.62 -4.47
N SER A 301 -14.40 9.27 -4.72
CA SER A 301 -15.23 8.93 -5.88
C SER A 301 -14.46 9.09 -7.19
N ARG A 302 -14.87 8.37 -8.23
CA ARG A 302 -14.25 8.50 -9.57
C ARG A 302 -14.42 9.90 -10.15
N ASP A 303 -15.55 10.53 -9.89
CA ASP A 303 -15.82 11.90 -10.37
C ASP A 303 -14.87 12.90 -9.71
N ASN A 304 -14.67 12.81 -8.38
CA ASN A 304 -13.71 13.64 -7.69
C ASN A 304 -12.28 13.39 -8.18
N PHE A 305 -11.91 12.10 -8.40
CA PHE A 305 -10.58 11.78 -8.93
C PHE A 305 -10.39 12.31 -10.36
N ALA A 306 -11.43 12.34 -11.18
CA ALA A 306 -11.38 12.91 -12.54
C ALA A 306 -11.07 14.41 -12.51
N VAL A 307 -11.62 15.15 -11.54
CA VAL A 307 -11.27 16.57 -11.33
C VAL A 307 -9.79 16.71 -10.98
N PHE A 308 -9.29 15.93 -10.03
CA PHE A 308 -7.85 15.93 -9.69
C PHE A 308 -6.96 15.65 -10.92
N SER A 309 -7.33 14.65 -11.74
CA SER A 309 -6.55 14.26 -12.91
C SER A 309 -6.52 15.33 -14.01
N GLN A 310 -7.57 16.15 -14.13
CA GLN A 310 -7.60 17.29 -15.06
C GLN A 310 -6.65 18.40 -14.61
N ASP A 311 -6.59 18.68 -13.31
CA ASP A 311 -5.72 19.71 -12.73
C ASP A 311 -4.25 19.26 -12.63
N HIS A 312 -4.01 17.95 -12.55
CA HIS A 312 -2.69 17.34 -12.37
C HIS A 312 -2.48 16.20 -13.38
N PRO A 313 -2.35 16.50 -14.69
CA PRO A 313 -2.14 15.45 -15.68
C PRO A 313 -0.78 14.79 -15.51
N LEU A 314 -0.74 13.46 -15.58
CA LEU A 314 0.49 12.68 -15.67
C LEU A 314 0.91 12.58 -17.14
N ASP A 315 1.44 13.66 -17.70
CA ASP A 315 2.02 13.66 -19.05
C ASP A 315 3.54 13.89 -18.95
N PHE A 316 4.29 12.81 -18.92
CA PHE A 316 5.75 12.81 -18.95
C PHE A 316 6.30 12.33 -20.29
N ALA A 317 5.51 12.36 -21.37
CA ALA A 317 5.92 12.01 -22.72
C ALA A 317 6.99 13.01 -23.21
N GLY A 318 8.24 12.74 -22.89
CA GLY A 318 9.38 13.58 -23.24
C GLY A 318 10.67 13.31 -22.46
N ALA A 319 10.61 12.58 -21.37
CA ALA A 319 11.81 12.16 -20.67
C ALA A 319 12.33 10.84 -21.27
N THR A 320 13.13 10.95 -22.32
CA THR A 320 13.97 9.84 -22.81
C THR A 320 14.86 9.37 -21.66
N LEU A 321 14.79 8.11 -21.33
CA LEU A 321 15.66 7.38 -20.40
C LEU A 321 17.13 7.45 -20.84
#